data_575e10244f1248d4a6aafb19b5149f9d
#
_entry.id   575e10244f1248d4a6aafb19b5149f9d
#
_cell.length_a   1.000
_cell.length_b   1.000
_cell.length_c   1.000
_cell.angle_alpha   90.00
_cell.angle_beta   90.00
_cell.angle_gamma   90.00
#
_symmetry.space_group_name_H-M   'P 1'
#
loop_
_entity.id
_entity.type
_entity.pdbx_description
1 polymer ?
#
loop_
_entity_poly.entity_id
_entity_poly.type
_entity_poly.pdbx_seq_one_letter_code
_entity_poly.pdbx_strand_id
1 'polypeptide(L)'
;MYGWIIVMICCLVVTIVAFILKYKVECYSGWDLCFDIFAFIAGLITFVSALAVVSQNFDSKRNILYLQEQQAIFQKAIDQSNGVIEAALLNNVVEVNKEIAKVKTSKEVYGNFSYHYNVPDSLLALIELKTNSNDSDRID
;
A
#
# COMPACT_ATOMS: atom_id res chain seq x y z
N MET A 1 6.18 -4.09 -2.27
CA MET A 1 7.50 -3.50 -1.95
C MET A 1 8.60 -3.94 -2.92
N TYR A 2 8.72 -5.22 -3.23
CA TYR A 2 9.77 -5.74 -4.11
C TYR A 2 9.73 -5.18 -5.53
N GLY A 3 8.54 -4.89 -6.09
CA GLY A 3 8.41 -4.35 -7.45
C GLY A 3 9.20 -3.07 -7.67
N TRP A 4 9.03 -2.08 -6.78
CA TRP A 4 9.75 -0.81 -6.87
C TRP A 4 11.25 -0.95 -6.61
N ILE A 5 11.65 -1.86 -5.73
CA ILE A 5 13.06 -2.17 -5.47
C ILE A 5 13.72 -2.76 -6.72
N ILE A 6 13.03 -3.68 -7.42
CA ILE A 6 13.53 -4.26 -8.67
C ILE A 6 13.70 -3.17 -9.75
N VAL A 7 12.70 -2.30 -9.91
CA VAL A 7 12.80 -1.17 -10.85
C VAL A 7 13.99 -0.28 -10.51
N MET A 8 14.17 0.08 -9.25
CA MET A 8 15.29 0.89 -8.79
C MET A 8 16.63 0.23 -9.10
N ILE A 9 16.79 -1.06 -8.81
CA ILE A 9 18.03 -1.81 -9.08
C ILE A 9 18.29 -1.87 -10.59
N CYS A 10 17.30 -2.19 -11.42
CA CYS A 10 17.45 -2.23 -12.87
C CYS A 10 17.87 -0.88 -13.44
N CYS A 11 17.25 0.22 -13.02
CA CYS A 11 17.63 1.56 -13.46
C CYS A 11 19.04 1.94 -13.02
N LEU A 12 19.45 1.55 -11.81
CA LEU A 12 20.80 1.80 -11.30
C LEU A 12 21.84 1.05 -12.13
N VAL A 13 21.59 -0.23 -12.45
CA VAL A 13 22.46 -1.02 -13.33
C VAL A 13 22.58 -0.39 -14.73
N VAL A 14 21.46 0.03 -15.33
CA VAL A 14 21.44 0.72 -16.63
C VAL A 14 22.26 2.01 -16.58
N THR A 15 22.14 2.79 -15.52
CA THR A 15 22.92 4.02 -15.34
C THR A 15 24.41 3.75 -15.25
N ILE A 16 24.81 2.72 -14.49
CA ILE A 16 26.23 2.33 -14.36
C ILE A 16 26.78 1.85 -15.71
N VAL A 17 26.02 1.00 -16.43
CA VAL A 17 26.45 0.51 -17.76
C VAL A 17 26.57 1.66 -18.75
N ALA A 18 25.63 2.59 -18.79
CA ALA A 18 25.69 3.79 -19.65
C ALA A 18 26.94 4.64 -19.34
N PHE A 19 27.26 4.79 -18.04
CA PHE A 19 28.45 5.53 -17.60
C PHE A 19 29.75 4.84 -18.04
N ILE A 20 29.85 3.51 -17.91
CA ILE A 20 31.01 2.72 -18.34
C ILE A 20 31.17 2.80 -19.86
N LEU A 21 30.06 2.71 -20.62
CA LEU A 21 30.10 2.82 -22.09
C LEU A 21 30.53 4.20 -22.53
N LYS A 22 30.09 5.27 -21.87
CA LYS A 22 30.54 6.65 -22.14
C LYS A 22 32.07 6.77 -22.01
N TYR A 23 32.65 6.19 -20.96
CA TYR A 23 34.11 6.23 -20.74
C TYR A 23 34.89 5.42 -21.78
N LYS A 24 34.32 4.34 -22.35
CA LYS A 24 34.98 3.53 -23.38
C LYS A 24 34.86 4.08 -24.80
N VAL A 25 33.85 4.89 -25.08
CA VAL A 25 33.51 5.39 -26.43
C VAL A 25 33.97 6.84 -26.59
N GLU A 26 35.19 7.18 -26.15
CA GLU A 26 35.78 8.53 -26.23
C GLU A 26 35.91 9.13 -27.65
N CYS A 27 35.44 8.44 -28.71
CA CYS A 27 35.76 8.80 -30.07
C CYS A 27 34.60 9.27 -30.98
N TYR A 28 33.36 9.42 -30.46
CA TYR A 28 32.24 9.84 -31.32
C TYR A 28 31.44 10.98 -30.67
N SER A 29 31.75 12.21 -31.05
CA SER A 29 31.19 13.46 -30.47
C SER A 29 29.65 13.62 -30.63
N GLY A 30 28.98 12.76 -31.38
CA GLY A 30 27.51 12.79 -31.51
C GLY A 30 26.75 11.90 -30.52
N TRP A 31 27.41 10.93 -29.91
CA TRP A 31 26.80 9.97 -28.99
C TRP A 31 26.84 10.42 -27.53
N ASP A 32 27.72 11.36 -27.19
CA ASP A 32 27.86 11.89 -25.85
C ASP A 32 26.54 12.49 -25.32
N LEU A 33 25.87 13.26 -26.16
CA LEU A 33 24.59 13.87 -25.82
C LEU A 33 23.48 12.82 -25.57
N CYS A 34 23.47 11.75 -26.35
CA CYS A 34 22.51 10.67 -26.16
C CYS A 34 22.75 9.93 -24.83
N PHE A 35 24.02 9.64 -24.48
CA PHE A 35 24.36 8.99 -23.23
C PHE A 35 24.02 9.86 -22.02
N ASP A 36 24.23 11.18 -22.09
CA ASP A 36 23.88 12.10 -21.02
C ASP A 36 22.38 12.17 -20.80
N ILE A 37 21.57 12.20 -21.88
CA ILE A 37 20.11 12.17 -21.79
C ILE A 37 19.63 10.85 -21.19
N PHE A 38 20.17 9.71 -21.62
CA PHE A 38 19.82 8.41 -21.07
C PHE A 38 20.18 8.28 -19.59
N ALA A 39 21.37 8.73 -19.19
CA ALA A 39 21.81 8.73 -17.81
C ALA A 39 20.92 9.63 -16.94
N PHE A 40 20.52 10.80 -17.43
CA PHE A 40 19.62 11.72 -16.74
C PHE A 40 18.23 11.12 -16.55
N ILE A 41 17.64 10.50 -17.60
CA ILE A 41 16.33 9.86 -17.50
C ILE A 41 16.38 8.66 -16.52
N ALA A 42 17.41 7.81 -16.61
CA ALA A 42 17.58 6.69 -15.70
C ALA A 42 17.77 7.14 -14.25
N GLY A 43 18.51 8.24 -14.02
CA GLY A 43 18.66 8.87 -12.72
C GLY A 43 17.34 9.39 -12.16
N LEU A 44 16.52 10.06 -12.98
CA LEU A 44 15.19 10.51 -12.59
C LEU A 44 14.27 9.35 -12.20
N ILE A 45 14.22 8.28 -12.99
CA ILE A 45 13.42 7.10 -12.68
C ILE A 45 13.88 6.45 -11.38
N THR A 46 15.20 6.36 -11.15
CA THR A 46 15.76 5.82 -9.90
C THR A 46 15.33 6.66 -8.71
N PHE A 47 15.40 7.98 -8.81
CA PHE A 47 14.98 8.91 -7.76
C PHE A 47 13.48 8.79 -7.44
N VAL A 48 12.63 8.77 -8.47
CA VAL A 48 11.17 8.60 -8.29
C VAL A 48 10.85 7.25 -7.66
N SER A 49 11.54 6.17 -8.09
CA SER A 49 11.36 4.84 -7.51
C SER A 49 11.78 4.78 -6.04
N ALA A 50 12.86 5.47 -5.67
CA ALA A 50 13.30 5.56 -4.28
C ALA A 50 12.27 6.29 -3.41
N LEU A 51 11.72 7.41 -3.89
CA LEU A 51 10.64 8.13 -3.22
C LEU A 51 9.39 7.25 -3.07
N ALA A 52 9.02 6.48 -4.10
CA ALA A 52 7.89 5.56 -4.05
C ALA A 52 8.09 4.47 -2.98
N VAL A 53 9.28 3.89 -2.85
CA VAL A 53 9.60 2.90 -1.80
C VAL A 53 9.48 3.50 -0.40
N VAL A 54 9.99 4.72 -0.21
CA VAL A 54 9.91 5.42 1.08
C VAL A 54 8.45 5.72 1.43
N SER A 55 7.69 6.32 0.51
CA SER A 55 6.26 6.63 0.69
C SER A 55 5.45 5.37 1.00
N GLN A 56 5.67 4.28 0.25
CA GLN A 56 5.00 3.00 0.48
C GLN A 56 5.22 2.46 1.90
N ASN A 57 6.43 2.63 2.45
CA ASN A 57 6.74 2.17 3.81
C ASN A 57 6.01 3.01 4.87
N PHE A 58 5.96 4.33 4.68
CA PHE A 58 5.24 5.22 5.62
C PHE A 58 3.74 5.01 5.57
N ASP A 59 3.16 4.94 4.38
CA ASP A 59 1.71 4.76 4.20
C ASP A 59 1.24 3.39 4.71
N SER A 60 2.02 2.33 4.49
CA SER A 60 1.71 1.01 5.04
C SER A 60 1.69 1.02 6.56
N LYS A 61 2.70 1.60 7.21
CA LYS A 61 2.75 1.69 8.68
C LYS A 61 1.58 2.49 9.24
N ARG A 62 1.28 3.63 8.64
CA ARG A 62 0.15 4.46 9.06
C ARG A 62 -1.18 3.72 8.95
N ASN A 63 -1.40 3.03 7.84
CA ASN A 63 -2.63 2.26 7.62
C ASN A 63 -2.73 1.07 8.56
N ILE A 64 -1.63 0.38 8.86
CA ILE A 64 -1.62 -0.70 9.86
C ILE A 64 -2.04 -0.16 11.23
N LEU A 65 -1.43 0.93 11.69
CA LEU A 65 -1.76 1.53 12.99
C LEU A 65 -3.21 2.01 13.04
N TYR A 66 -3.68 2.68 11.99
CA TYR A 66 -5.07 3.13 11.87
C TYR A 66 -6.06 1.96 11.95
N LEU A 67 -5.85 0.90 11.17
CA LEU A 67 -6.75 -0.25 11.17
C LEU A 67 -6.74 -1.00 12.50
N GLN A 68 -5.57 -1.14 13.15
CA GLN A 68 -5.47 -1.76 14.47
C GLN A 68 -6.23 -0.94 15.53
N GLU A 69 -6.07 0.37 15.53
CA GLU A 69 -6.77 1.26 16.45
C GLU A 69 -8.29 1.20 16.26
N GLN A 70 -8.75 1.26 15.01
CA GLN A 70 -10.18 1.15 14.68
C GLN A 70 -10.76 -0.19 15.11
N GLN A 71 -10.08 -1.30 14.83
CA GLN A 71 -10.54 -2.63 15.27
C GLN A 71 -10.63 -2.72 16.79
N ALA A 72 -9.66 -2.18 17.52
CA ALA A 72 -9.67 -2.19 18.99
C ALA A 72 -10.83 -1.35 19.56
N ILE A 73 -11.09 -0.17 18.99
CA ILE A 73 -12.21 0.70 19.37
C ILE A 73 -13.54 0.00 19.15
N PHE A 74 -13.73 -0.60 17.98
CA PHE A 74 -14.99 -1.31 17.66
C PHE A 74 -15.20 -2.53 18.52
N GLN A 75 -14.16 -3.34 18.75
CA GLN A 75 -14.27 -4.48 19.64
C GLN A 75 -14.71 -4.07 21.04
N LYS A 76 -14.08 -3.02 21.59
CA LYS A 76 -14.46 -2.48 22.90
C LYS A 76 -15.90 -1.95 22.92
N ALA A 77 -16.34 -1.27 21.87
CA ALA A 77 -17.70 -0.73 21.76
C ALA A 77 -18.74 -1.87 21.66
N ILE A 78 -18.46 -2.93 20.91
CA ILE A 78 -19.31 -4.11 20.80
C ILE A 78 -19.43 -4.81 22.15
N ASP A 79 -18.31 -5.01 22.85
CA ASP A 79 -18.28 -5.67 24.16
C ASP A 79 -19.06 -4.86 25.24
N GLN A 80 -19.08 -3.54 25.13
CA GLN A 80 -19.80 -2.65 26.06
C GLN A 80 -21.29 -2.48 25.74
N SER A 81 -21.71 -2.71 24.49
CA SER A 81 -23.07 -2.40 24.03
C SER A 81 -24.14 -3.42 24.39
N ASN A 82 -23.81 -4.53 25.08
CA ASN A 82 -24.73 -5.63 25.41
C ASN A 82 -25.59 -6.08 24.20
N GLY A 83 -25.07 -5.96 22.98
CA GLY A 83 -25.74 -6.36 21.75
C GLY A 83 -26.64 -5.31 21.11
N VAL A 84 -26.88 -4.16 21.75
CA VAL A 84 -27.59 -3.04 21.13
C VAL A 84 -26.60 -2.14 20.41
N ILE A 85 -26.48 -2.30 19.10
CA ILE A 85 -25.58 -1.49 18.29
C ILE A 85 -26.28 -0.20 17.90
N GLU A 86 -25.79 0.94 18.40
CA GLU A 86 -26.30 2.25 18.00
C GLU A 86 -26.07 2.48 16.50
N ALA A 87 -27.01 3.17 15.82
CA ALA A 87 -26.92 3.48 14.41
C ALA A 87 -25.61 4.21 14.02
N ALA A 88 -25.08 5.04 14.91
CA ALA A 88 -23.81 5.72 14.72
C ALA A 88 -22.63 4.75 14.67
N LEU A 89 -22.61 3.71 15.51
CA LEU A 89 -21.57 2.69 15.50
C LEU A 89 -21.63 1.86 14.21
N LEU A 90 -22.85 1.53 13.75
CA LEU A 90 -23.05 0.81 12.50
C LEU A 90 -22.48 1.57 11.30
N ASN A 91 -22.75 2.87 11.19
CA ASN A 91 -22.22 3.71 10.12
C ASN A 91 -20.68 3.76 10.13
N ASN A 92 -20.08 3.88 11.30
CA ASN A 92 -18.62 3.89 11.44
C ASN A 92 -18.01 2.54 11.03
N VAL A 93 -18.61 1.42 11.40
CA VAL A 93 -18.16 0.07 10.97
C VAL A 93 -18.24 -0.09 9.46
N VAL A 94 -19.31 0.40 8.83
CA VAL A 94 -19.47 0.38 7.37
C VAL A 94 -18.36 1.20 6.70
N GLU A 95 -18.03 2.37 7.24
CA GLU A 95 -16.96 3.22 6.69
C GLU A 95 -15.59 2.55 6.79
N VAL A 96 -15.25 1.95 7.93
CA VAL A 96 -14.00 1.23 8.11
C VAL A 96 -13.94 -0.01 7.22
N ASN A 97 -15.02 -0.76 7.07
CA ASN A 97 -15.08 -1.90 6.15
C ASN A 97 -14.89 -1.46 4.69
N LYS A 98 -15.38 -0.29 4.31
CA LYS A 98 -15.14 0.31 2.99
C LYS A 98 -13.66 0.64 2.77
N GLU A 99 -12.98 1.18 3.78
CA GLU A 99 -11.53 1.43 3.70
C GLU A 99 -10.73 0.12 3.63
N ILE A 100 -11.08 -0.89 4.43
CA ILE A 100 -10.49 -2.23 4.36
C ILE A 100 -10.64 -2.80 2.94
N ALA A 101 -11.84 -2.70 2.35
CA ALA A 101 -12.10 -3.18 0.99
C ALA A 101 -11.24 -2.46 -0.05
N LYS A 102 -11.06 -1.14 0.06
CA LYS A 102 -10.16 -0.38 -0.83
C LYS A 102 -8.71 -0.84 -0.74
N VAL A 103 -8.20 -1.02 0.48
CA VAL A 103 -6.83 -1.50 0.73
C VAL A 103 -6.65 -2.89 0.13
N LYS A 104 -7.62 -3.79 0.35
CA LYS A 104 -7.61 -5.15 -0.18
C LYS A 104 -7.61 -5.15 -1.71
N THR A 105 -8.51 -4.41 -2.34
CA THR A 105 -8.57 -4.28 -3.81
C THR A 105 -7.29 -3.69 -4.38
N SER A 106 -6.73 -2.66 -3.76
CA SER A 106 -5.44 -2.08 -4.17
C SER A 106 -4.31 -3.11 -4.11
N LYS A 107 -4.29 -3.94 -3.07
CA LYS A 107 -3.31 -5.00 -2.89
C LYS A 107 -3.46 -6.10 -3.96
N GLU A 108 -4.69 -6.49 -4.27
CA GLU A 108 -5.00 -7.49 -5.30
C GLU A 108 -4.66 -7.01 -6.72
N VAL A 109 -5.02 -5.76 -7.06
CA VAL A 109 -4.83 -5.19 -8.40
C VAL A 109 -3.36 -4.87 -8.68
N TYR A 110 -2.68 -4.23 -7.74
CA TYR A 110 -1.32 -3.73 -7.95
C TYR A 110 -0.23 -4.68 -7.41
N GLY A 111 -0.60 -5.71 -6.63
CA GLY A 111 0.33 -6.68 -6.09
C GLY A 111 1.54 -6.04 -5.41
N ASN A 112 2.74 -6.39 -5.86
CA ASN A 112 4.01 -5.89 -5.30
C ASN A 112 4.24 -4.38 -5.47
N PHE A 113 3.47 -3.71 -6.33
CA PHE A 113 3.52 -2.26 -6.54
C PHE A 113 2.51 -1.50 -5.69
N SER A 114 1.60 -2.20 -4.99
CA SER A 114 0.63 -1.57 -4.09
C SER A 114 1.32 -0.86 -2.94
N TYR A 115 0.87 0.35 -2.62
CA TYR A 115 1.28 1.07 -1.41
C TYR A 115 0.86 0.34 -0.12
N HIS A 116 -0.11 -0.57 -0.21
CA HIS A 116 -0.64 -1.34 0.92
C HIS A 116 -0.09 -2.78 0.98
N TYR A 117 0.93 -3.11 0.17
CA TYR A 117 1.47 -4.47 0.08
C TYR A 117 1.86 -5.06 1.45
N ASN A 118 2.42 -4.24 2.34
CA ASN A 118 2.89 -4.67 3.66
C ASN A 118 1.78 -4.75 4.72
N VAL A 119 0.53 -4.39 4.40
CA VAL A 119 -0.58 -4.53 5.34
C VAL A 119 -0.91 -6.02 5.51
N PRO A 120 -0.86 -6.58 6.73
CA PRO A 120 -1.17 -7.98 6.97
C PRO A 120 -2.62 -8.32 6.59
N ASP A 121 -2.85 -9.50 6.01
CA ASP A 121 -4.18 -9.94 5.62
C ASP A 121 -5.11 -10.11 6.82
N SER A 122 -4.56 -10.40 8.01
CA SER A 122 -5.32 -10.44 9.25
C SER A 122 -6.00 -9.12 9.61
N LEU A 123 -5.42 -7.97 9.22
CA LEU A 123 -6.01 -6.65 9.40
C LEU A 123 -7.00 -6.28 8.30
N LEU A 124 -7.04 -7.04 7.21
CA LEU A 124 -7.96 -6.85 6.09
C LEU A 124 -9.22 -7.71 6.22
N ALA A 125 -9.39 -8.42 7.35
CA ALA A 125 -10.64 -9.08 7.69
C ALA A 125 -11.72 -8.02 7.97
N LEU A 126 -12.88 -8.16 7.33
CA LEU A 126 -14.01 -7.28 7.59
C LEU A 126 -14.48 -7.43 9.04
N ILE A 127 -14.86 -6.33 9.64
CA ILE A 127 -15.46 -6.32 10.99
C ILE A 127 -16.87 -6.89 10.86
N GLU A 128 -17.07 -8.07 11.40
CA GLU A 128 -18.38 -8.72 11.45
C GLU A 128 -19.15 -8.23 12.67
N LEU A 129 -20.31 -7.64 12.42
CA LEU A 129 -21.27 -7.31 13.46
C LEU A 129 -22.09 -8.58 13.74
N LYS A 130 -21.87 -9.21 14.89
CA LYS A 130 -22.76 -10.26 15.36
C LYS A 130 -24.08 -9.62 15.79
N THR A 131 -25.04 -9.61 14.89
CA THR A 131 -26.42 -9.33 15.28
C THR A 131 -26.93 -10.53 16.07
N ASN A 132 -27.24 -10.31 17.36
CA ASN A 132 -27.92 -11.31 18.16
C ASN A 132 -29.32 -11.50 17.58
N SER A 133 -29.48 -12.45 16.66
CA SER A 133 -30.77 -12.85 16.10
C SER A 133 -31.59 -13.74 17.05
N ASN A 134 -31.43 -13.55 18.37
CA ASN A 134 -32.16 -14.35 19.36
C ASN A 134 -33.55 -13.81 19.69
N ASP A 135 -34.11 -12.90 18.88
CA ASP A 135 -35.44 -12.30 19.18
C ASP A 135 -36.55 -12.78 18.22
N SER A 136 -36.30 -13.79 17.37
CA SER A 136 -37.33 -14.31 16.47
C SER A 136 -38.16 -15.48 17.01
N ASP A 137 -37.86 -16.00 18.22
CA ASP A 137 -38.62 -17.15 18.81
C ASP A 137 -39.53 -16.78 19.98
N ARG A 138 -39.96 -15.52 20.09
CA ARG A 138 -40.90 -15.08 21.12
C ARG A 138 -42.13 -14.41 20.56
N ILE A 139 -42.80 -15.10 19.62
CA ILE A 139 -44.17 -14.82 19.24
C ILE A 139 -44.88 -16.18 19.13
N ASP A 140 -45.33 -16.66 20.26
CA ASP A 140 -46.46 -17.60 20.41
C ASP A 140 -47.36 -17.11 21.55
#